data_c0516d4792b1ce8b15042cc84ccf0c1d
#
_entry.id   c0516d4792b1ce8b15042cc84ccf0c1d
#
_cell.length_a   1.000
_cell.length_b   1.000
_cell.length_c   1.000
_cell.angle_alpha   90.00
_cell.angle_beta   90.00
_cell.angle_gamma   90.00
#
_symmetry.space_group_name_H-M   'P 1'
#
loop_
_entity.id
_entity.type
_entity.pdbx_description
1 polymer ?
#
loop_
_entity_poly.entity_id
_entity_poly.type
_entity_poly.pdbx_seq_one_letter_code
_entity_poly.pdbx_strand_id
1 'polypeptide(L)'
;AVGREITPETDAETLRAIAAEHEVKVDPAWDAEKLVIELFGEIVEPTLMNPTFVYDYPPAAQPLARPHRSEDRVIEAWDLIIGGMERGTAFSELIDPVIQRERLTAQSAMAAAGDDEAMQLDEDFLRALEYGAPPMGGIGLGIDRLVMLFTDAGIRETILFPLLKPEA
;
A
#
# COMPACT_ATOMS: atom_id res chain seq x y z
N ALA A 1 18.49 3.73 -3.72
CA ALA A 1 18.20 2.60 -4.59
C ALA A 1 18.17 3.03 -6.08
N VAL A 2 17.25 3.85 -6.50
CA VAL A 2 17.08 4.22 -7.93
C VAL A 2 18.06 5.28 -8.45
N GLY A 3 19.01 5.77 -7.64
CA GLY A 3 20.06 6.70 -8.05
C GLY A 3 19.61 8.13 -8.38
N ARG A 4 18.32 8.44 -8.23
CA ARG A 4 17.72 9.77 -8.46
C ARG A 4 16.58 10.02 -7.47
N GLU A 5 16.22 11.29 -7.31
CA GLU A 5 15.09 11.69 -6.49
C GLU A 5 13.77 11.44 -7.26
N ILE A 6 12.79 10.90 -6.56
CA ILE A 6 11.40 10.77 -7.00
C ILE A 6 10.56 11.63 -6.06
N THR A 7 9.74 12.50 -6.62
CA THR A 7 8.84 13.41 -5.91
C THR A 7 7.39 13.19 -6.36
N PRO A 8 6.39 13.72 -5.65
CA PRO A 8 5.00 13.64 -6.10
C PRO A 8 4.72 14.29 -7.48
N GLU A 9 5.66 15.10 -8.00
CA GLU A 9 5.58 15.73 -9.32
C GLU A 9 6.25 14.90 -10.42
N THR A 10 6.93 13.80 -10.08
CA THR A 10 7.60 12.96 -11.08
C THR A 10 6.55 12.33 -12.01
N ASP A 11 6.68 12.56 -13.29
CA ASP A 11 5.75 12.09 -14.30
C ASP A 11 5.87 10.58 -14.57
N ALA A 12 4.78 10.00 -15.09
CA ALA A 12 4.71 8.56 -15.36
C ALA A 12 5.70 8.08 -16.43
N GLU A 13 6.13 8.93 -17.38
CA GLU A 13 7.11 8.57 -18.40
C GLU A 13 8.50 8.39 -17.77
N THR A 14 8.89 9.31 -16.91
CA THR A 14 10.12 9.22 -16.10
C THR A 14 10.13 7.97 -15.23
N LEU A 15 9.01 7.67 -14.55
CA LEU A 15 8.89 6.48 -13.70
C LEU A 15 8.97 5.18 -14.51
N ARG A 16 8.37 5.11 -15.69
CA ARG A 16 8.52 3.97 -16.60
C ARG A 16 9.95 3.79 -17.10
N ALA A 17 10.67 4.88 -17.35
CA ALA A 17 12.08 4.79 -17.71
C ALA A 17 12.92 4.21 -16.56
N ILE A 18 12.64 4.61 -15.31
CA ILE A 18 13.27 4.01 -14.10
C ILE A 18 12.94 2.52 -14.00
N ALA A 19 11.68 2.14 -14.20
CA ALA A 19 11.27 0.75 -14.19
C ALA A 19 12.03 -0.09 -15.21
N ALA A 20 12.17 0.43 -16.43
CA ALA A 20 12.93 -0.23 -17.49
C ALA A 20 14.43 -0.36 -17.15
N GLU A 21 15.06 0.65 -16.57
CA GLU A 21 16.46 0.63 -16.12
C GLU A 21 16.69 -0.46 -15.04
N HIS A 22 15.68 -0.75 -14.21
CA HIS A 22 15.74 -1.72 -13.12
C HIS A 22 15.05 -3.05 -13.45
N GLU A 23 14.65 -3.27 -14.70
CA GLU A 23 13.98 -4.50 -15.17
C GLU A 23 12.65 -4.80 -14.44
N VAL A 24 12.00 -3.77 -13.85
CA VAL A 24 10.69 -3.88 -13.21
C VAL A 24 9.60 -3.92 -14.27
N LYS A 25 8.74 -4.92 -14.19
CA LYS A 25 7.59 -5.05 -15.10
C LYS A 25 6.48 -4.12 -14.65
N VAL A 26 6.01 -3.29 -15.56
CA VAL A 26 4.93 -2.33 -15.30
C VAL A 26 3.80 -2.50 -16.31
N ASP A 27 2.57 -2.31 -15.86
CA ASP A 27 1.41 -2.25 -16.74
C ASP A 27 1.35 -0.88 -17.43
N PRO A 28 1.12 -0.81 -18.76
CA PRO A 28 0.94 0.46 -19.47
C PRO A 28 -0.21 1.33 -18.94
N ALA A 29 -1.19 0.73 -18.28
CA ALA A 29 -2.36 1.43 -17.72
C ALA A 29 -2.06 2.11 -16.37
N TRP A 30 -0.96 1.77 -15.67
CA TRP A 30 -0.64 2.36 -14.37
C TRP A 30 -0.32 3.85 -14.49
N ASP A 31 -0.87 4.63 -13.57
CA ASP A 31 -0.54 6.05 -13.41
C ASP A 31 0.77 6.25 -12.61
N ALA A 32 1.13 7.50 -12.36
CA ALA A 32 2.36 7.83 -11.64
C ALA A 32 2.35 7.32 -10.19
N GLU A 33 1.22 7.37 -9.49
CA GLU A 33 1.13 6.93 -8.11
C GLU A 33 1.34 5.41 -8.00
N LYS A 34 0.66 4.62 -8.84
CA LYS A 34 0.85 3.16 -8.87
C LYS A 34 2.27 2.79 -9.26
N LEU A 35 2.89 3.49 -10.22
CA LEU A 35 4.27 3.26 -10.61
C LEU A 35 5.25 3.51 -9.45
N VAL A 36 5.06 4.56 -8.64
CA VAL A 36 5.91 4.83 -7.46
C VAL A 36 5.78 3.69 -6.44
N ILE A 37 4.58 3.21 -6.17
CA ILE A 37 4.32 2.12 -5.23
C ILE A 37 5.05 0.85 -5.68
N GLU A 38 4.90 0.47 -6.94
CA GLU A 38 5.54 -0.73 -7.49
C GLU A 38 7.07 -0.62 -7.51
N LEU A 39 7.61 0.54 -7.93
CA LEU A 39 9.06 0.79 -7.90
C LEU A 39 9.62 0.73 -6.47
N PHE A 40 8.87 1.24 -5.49
CA PHE A 40 9.26 1.12 -4.09
C PHE A 40 9.30 -0.35 -3.66
N GLY A 41 8.23 -1.11 -3.90
CA GLY A 41 8.12 -2.51 -3.51
C GLY A 41 9.19 -3.40 -4.14
N GLU A 42 9.48 -3.22 -5.43
CA GLU A 42 10.42 -4.07 -6.15
C GLU A 42 11.89 -3.68 -5.93
N ILE A 43 12.20 -2.39 -5.76
CA ILE A 43 13.59 -1.92 -5.73
C ILE A 43 14.05 -1.52 -4.34
N VAL A 44 13.19 -0.88 -3.54
CA VAL A 44 13.61 -0.25 -2.27
C VAL A 44 13.32 -1.15 -1.10
N GLU A 45 12.10 -1.63 -0.95
CA GLU A 45 11.64 -2.42 0.20
C GLU A 45 12.55 -3.61 0.48
N PRO A 46 12.97 -4.45 -0.50
CA PRO A 46 13.85 -5.58 -0.26
C PRO A 46 15.23 -5.21 0.31
N THR A 47 15.64 -3.95 0.20
CA THR A 47 16.93 -3.45 0.71
C THR A 47 16.87 -2.98 2.16
N LEU A 48 15.66 -2.80 2.71
CA LEU A 48 15.44 -2.25 4.05
C LEU A 48 15.56 -3.34 5.13
N MET A 49 16.79 -3.75 5.41
CA MET A 49 17.09 -4.84 6.36
C MET A 49 16.87 -4.45 7.83
N ASN A 50 17.22 -3.22 8.20
CA ASN A 50 17.03 -2.71 9.56
C ASN A 50 15.57 -2.23 9.75
N PRO A 51 15.07 -2.17 11.01
CA PRO A 51 13.76 -1.56 11.29
C PRO A 51 13.70 -0.14 10.72
N THR A 52 12.81 0.05 9.74
CA THR A 52 12.66 1.29 8.99
C THR A 52 11.18 1.65 8.89
N PHE A 53 10.83 2.88 9.30
CA PHE A 53 9.51 3.44 9.00
C PHE A 53 9.57 4.16 7.66
N VAL A 54 8.69 3.77 6.77
CA VAL A 54 8.43 4.44 5.49
C VAL A 54 7.10 5.15 5.60
N TYR A 55 7.02 6.43 5.24
CA TYR A 55 5.83 7.27 5.42
C TYR A 55 5.63 8.20 4.21
N ASP A 56 4.52 8.94 4.19
CA ASP A 56 4.14 9.87 3.12
C ASP A 56 3.94 9.17 1.77
N TYR A 57 3.15 8.10 1.80
CA TYR A 57 2.75 7.38 0.59
C TYR A 57 1.81 8.20 -0.29
N PRO A 58 1.77 7.95 -1.62
CA PRO A 58 0.73 8.50 -2.48
C PRO A 58 -0.65 7.95 -2.12
N PRO A 59 -1.75 8.69 -2.38
CA PRO A 59 -3.11 8.28 -2.02
C PRO A 59 -3.55 6.91 -2.53
N ALA A 60 -3.04 6.49 -3.69
CA ALA A 60 -3.36 5.17 -4.26
C ALA A 60 -2.86 4.00 -3.40
N ALA A 61 -1.83 4.20 -2.56
CA ALA A 61 -1.29 3.14 -1.70
C ALA A 61 -2.26 2.70 -0.60
N GLN A 62 -3.01 3.67 -0.01
CA GLN A 62 -3.95 3.41 1.09
C GLN A 62 -5.21 4.25 0.93
N PRO A 63 -6.24 3.75 0.21
CA PRO A 63 -7.46 4.51 -0.07
C PRO A 63 -8.26 4.92 1.17
N LEU A 64 -8.06 4.24 2.30
CA LEU A 64 -8.72 4.50 3.58
C LEU A 64 -7.93 5.48 4.48
N ALA A 65 -6.73 5.88 4.07
CA ALA A 65 -5.90 6.79 4.84
C ALA A 65 -6.26 8.25 4.57
N ARG A 66 -6.13 9.08 5.61
CA ARG A 66 -6.40 10.51 5.55
C ARG A 66 -5.37 11.23 4.67
N PRO A 67 -5.77 12.23 3.84
CA PRO A 67 -4.82 13.13 3.21
C PRO A 67 -3.93 13.82 4.26
N HIS A 68 -2.65 14.00 3.94
CA HIS A 68 -1.71 14.64 4.84
C HIS A 68 -2.10 16.10 5.10
N ARG A 69 -1.90 16.60 6.35
CA ARG A 69 -2.38 17.92 6.80
C ARG A 69 -1.62 19.10 6.21
N SER A 70 -0.36 18.88 5.88
CA SER A 70 0.57 19.94 5.45
C SER A 70 1.28 19.63 4.14
N GLU A 71 1.23 18.40 3.67
CA GLU A 71 1.91 17.98 2.45
C GLU A 71 0.88 17.51 1.42
N ASP A 72 0.84 18.18 0.30
CA ASP A 72 -0.05 17.82 -0.80
C ASP A 72 0.38 16.49 -1.45
N ARG A 73 -0.59 15.74 -1.99
CA ARG A 73 -0.40 14.50 -2.76
C ARG A 73 0.16 13.31 -1.99
N VAL A 74 0.20 13.38 -0.68
CA VAL A 74 0.56 12.25 0.19
C VAL A 74 -0.50 12.02 1.26
N ILE A 75 -0.44 10.90 1.93
CA ILE A 75 -1.36 10.49 2.97
C ILE A 75 -0.64 10.32 4.31
N GLU A 76 -1.38 10.47 5.41
CA GLU A 76 -0.89 10.20 6.77
C GLU A 76 -0.84 8.70 7.03
N ALA A 77 0.11 8.01 6.42
CA ALA A 77 0.33 6.58 6.56
C ALA A 77 1.82 6.26 6.72
N TRP A 78 2.11 5.15 7.39
CA TRP A 78 3.46 4.60 7.46
C TRP A 78 3.43 3.07 7.49
N ASP A 79 4.50 2.47 6.98
CA ASP A 79 4.76 1.05 7.08
C ASP A 79 6.06 0.82 7.85
N LEU A 80 6.09 -0.24 8.66
CA LEU A 80 7.28 -0.74 9.32
C LEU A 80 7.87 -1.88 8.50
N ILE A 81 9.00 -1.63 7.89
CA ILE A 81 9.76 -2.62 7.13
C ILE A 81 10.91 -3.15 7.99
N ILE A 82 11.05 -4.47 8.08
CA ILE A 82 12.18 -5.13 8.74
C ILE A 82 12.56 -6.37 7.95
N GLY A 83 13.83 -6.48 7.59
CA GLY A 83 14.33 -7.63 6.81
C GLY A 83 13.73 -7.68 5.41
N GLY A 84 13.58 -6.50 4.75
CA GLY A 84 13.03 -6.39 3.40
C GLY A 84 11.56 -6.77 3.28
N MET A 85 10.78 -6.68 4.35
CA MET A 85 9.37 -7.06 4.36
C MET A 85 8.57 -6.18 5.33
N GLU A 86 7.39 -5.71 4.91
CA GLU A 86 6.43 -5.04 5.76
C GLU A 86 6.02 -5.94 6.95
N ARG A 87 6.07 -5.41 8.15
CA ARG A 87 5.67 -6.08 9.41
C ARG A 87 4.43 -5.46 10.02
N GLY A 88 4.14 -4.23 9.67
CA GLY A 88 2.94 -3.52 10.10
C GLY A 88 2.75 -2.24 9.34
N THR A 89 1.51 -1.80 9.30
CA THR A 89 1.07 -0.55 8.69
C THR A 89 0.21 0.22 9.66
N ALA A 90 0.23 1.55 9.57
CA ALA A 90 -0.70 2.38 10.31
C ALA A 90 -0.97 3.68 9.58
N PHE A 91 -2.15 4.25 9.82
CA PHE A 91 -2.54 5.53 9.23
C PHE A 91 -3.56 6.27 10.09
N SER A 92 -3.64 7.58 9.84
CA SER A 92 -4.80 8.36 10.26
C SER A 92 -5.97 7.99 9.37
N GLU A 93 -7.08 7.59 9.96
CA GLU A 93 -8.26 7.15 9.20
C GLU A 93 -8.88 8.31 8.41
N LEU A 94 -9.30 8.03 7.20
CA LEU A 94 -10.12 8.93 6.40
C LEU A 94 -11.55 8.89 6.93
N ILE A 95 -11.98 9.99 7.55
CA ILE A 95 -13.31 10.09 8.17
C ILE A 95 -14.29 10.95 7.35
N ASP A 96 -13.85 11.53 6.26
CA ASP A 96 -14.70 12.30 5.35
C ASP A 96 -15.39 11.38 4.35
N PRO A 97 -16.73 11.21 4.43
CA PRO A 97 -17.46 10.28 3.56
C PRO A 97 -17.47 10.71 2.09
N VAL A 98 -17.28 12.00 1.78
CA VAL A 98 -17.25 12.48 0.39
C VAL A 98 -15.94 12.05 -0.28
N ILE A 99 -14.81 12.35 0.36
CA ILE A 99 -13.49 11.93 -0.14
C ILE A 99 -13.40 10.40 -0.18
N GLN A 100 -13.94 9.71 0.84
CA GLN A 100 -13.93 8.24 0.89
C GLN A 100 -14.72 7.62 -0.28
N ARG A 101 -15.86 8.20 -0.60
CA ARG A 101 -16.69 7.77 -1.76
C ARG A 101 -15.93 7.95 -3.07
N GLU A 102 -15.28 9.09 -3.26
CA GLU A 102 -14.46 9.35 -4.45
C GLU A 102 -13.37 8.30 -4.62
N ARG A 103 -12.62 8.01 -3.55
CA ARG A 103 -11.54 7.01 -3.58
C ARG A 103 -12.04 5.60 -3.83
N LEU A 104 -13.09 5.15 -3.14
CA LEU A 104 -13.65 3.81 -3.35
C LEU A 104 -14.28 3.67 -4.74
N THR A 105 -14.83 4.74 -5.30
CA THR A 105 -15.31 4.74 -6.69
C THR A 105 -14.18 4.55 -7.69
N ALA A 106 -13.05 5.24 -7.48
CA ALA A 106 -11.85 5.08 -8.29
C ALA A 106 -11.28 3.65 -8.17
N GLN A 107 -11.19 3.11 -6.96
CA GLN A 107 -10.77 1.73 -6.71
C GLN A 107 -11.69 0.71 -7.41
N SER A 108 -13.01 0.89 -7.33
CA SER A 108 -13.96 0.00 -8.03
C SER A 108 -13.80 0.04 -9.56
N ALA A 109 -13.42 1.18 -10.12
CA ALA A 109 -13.12 1.28 -11.55
C ALA A 109 -11.83 0.51 -11.91
N MET A 110 -10.80 0.54 -11.06
CA MET A 110 -9.58 -0.26 -11.23
C MET A 110 -9.88 -1.76 -11.13
N ALA A 111 -10.68 -2.18 -10.14
CA ALA A 111 -11.12 -3.56 -10.00
C ALA A 111 -11.88 -4.06 -11.25
N ALA A 112 -12.76 -3.22 -11.81
CA ALA A 112 -13.48 -3.53 -13.06
C ALA A 112 -12.55 -3.61 -14.28
N ALA A 113 -11.40 -2.94 -14.23
CA ALA A 113 -10.36 -3.01 -15.25
C ALA A 113 -9.40 -4.21 -15.09
N GLY A 114 -9.55 -5.01 -14.02
CA GLY A 114 -8.79 -6.24 -13.79
C GLY A 114 -7.71 -6.13 -12.71
N ASP A 115 -7.72 -5.09 -11.90
CA ASP A 115 -6.85 -5.00 -10.71
C ASP A 115 -7.49 -5.79 -9.57
N ASP A 116 -6.94 -6.98 -9.28
CA ASP A 116 -7.43 -7.90 -8.25
C ASP A 116 -7.19 -7.40 -6.82
N GLU A 117 -6.31 -6.41 -6.63
CA GLU A 117 -6.01 -5.81 -5.33
C GLU A 117 -6.89 -4.60 -5.03
N ALA A 118 -7.57 -4.04 -6.03
CA ALA A 118 -8.39 -2.85 -5.87
C ALA A 118 -9.66 -3.12 -5.07
N MET A 119 -10.00 -2.16 -4.20
CA MET A 119 -11.17 -2.24 -3.32
C MET A 119 -12.46 -2.00 -4.08
N GLN A 120 -13.53 -2.60 -3.58
CA GLN A 120 -14.88 -2.35 -4.09
C GLN A 120 -15.59 -1.25 -3.30
N LEU A 121 -16.53 -0.57 -3.94
CA LEU A 121 -17.38 0.42 -3.29
C LEU A 121 -18.26 -0.27 -2.24
N ASP A 122 -18.17 0.18 -1.00
CA ASP A 122 -18.96 -0.30 0.14
C ASP A 122 -19.90 0.82 0.62
N GLU A 123 -21.17 0.71 0.22
CA GLU A 123 -22.20 1.70 0.59
C GLU A 123 -22.58 1.65 2.08
N ASP A 124 -22.45 0.49 2.74
CA ASP A 124 -22.75 0.38 4.16
C ASP A 124 -21.64 1.01 5.00
N PHE A 125 -20.38 0.86 4.59
CA PHE A 125 -19.25 1.56 5.19
C PHE A 125 -19.36 3.07 5.03
N LEU A 126 -19.68 3.56 3.82
CA LEU A 126 -19.87 5.00 3.58
C LEU A 126 -21.01 5.57 4.42
N ARG A 127 -22.13 4.86 4.50
CA ARG A 127 -23.25 5.25 5.37
C ARG A 127 -22.84 5.32 6.84
N ALA A 128 -22.01 4.38 7.31
CA ALA A 128 -21.49 4.43 8.68
C ALA A 128 -20.63 5.69 8.92
N LEU A 129 -19.79 6.09 7.96
CA LEU A 129 -19.04 7.34 8.03
C LEU A 129 -19.95 8.58 8.09
N GLU A 130 -21.05 8.58 7.33
CA GLU A 130 -22.03 9.69 7.30
C GLU A 130 -22.72 9.91 8.66
N TYR A 131 -22.81 8.90 9.51
CA TYR A 131 -23.27 9.05 10.90
C TYR A 131 -22.27 9.79 11.80
N GLY A 132 -21.05 10.01 11.35
CA GLY A 132 -20.02 10.76 12.03
C GLY A 132 -18.93 9.89 12.66
N ALA A 133 -17.83 9.68 11.97
CA ALA A 133 -16.64 9.06 12.52
C ALA A 133 -15.80 10.10 13.29
N PRO A 134 -15.34 9.81 14.53
CA PRO A 134 -14.41 10.69 15.23
C PRO A 134 -13.01 10.63 14.60
N PRO A 135 -12.15 11.65 14.83
CA PRO A 135 -10.74 11.52 14.50
C PRO A 135 -10.13 10.28 15.16
N MET A 136 -9.53 9.41 14.36
CA MET A 136 -8.96 8.16 14.83
C MET A 136 -7.76 7.75 13.96
N GLY A 137 -6.95 6.83 14.46
CA GLY A 137 -5.89 6.15 13.73
C GLY A 137 -5.98 4.66 13.94
N GLY A 138 -5.55 3.91 12.94
CA GLY A 138 -5.49 2.46 12.97
C GLY A 138 -4.07 1.95 12.84
N ILE A 139 -3.81 0.76 13.37
CA ILE A 139 -2.57 0.02 13.18
C ILE A 139 -2.89 -1.45 12.88
N GLY A 140 -2.26 -1.98 11.86
CA GLY A 140 -2.23 -3.40 11.53
C GLY A 140 -0.84 -3.98 11.76
N LEU A 141 -0.76 -5.13 12.44
CA LEU A 141 0.49 -5.87 12.63
C LEU A 141 0.33 -7.28 12.08
N GLY A 142 1.20 -7.67 11.19
CA GLY A 142 1.25 -9.02 10.64
C GLY A 142 1.85 -10.02 11.63
N ILE A 143 1.03 -10.64 12.46
CA ILE A 143 1.50 -11.57 13.50
C ILE A 143 2.31 -12.72 12.90
N ASP A 144 1.87 -13.34 11.81
CA ASP A 144 2.63 -14.39 11.13
C ASP A 144 3.99 -13.89 10.65
N ARG A 145 4.02 -12.67 10.07
CA ARG A 145 5.27 -12.03 9.64
C ARG A 145 6.20 -11.69 10.81
N LEU A 146 5.65 -11.35 11.98
CA LEU A 146 6.45 -11.15 13.20
C LEU A 146 7.01 -12.48 13.73
N VAL A 147 6.21 -13.55 13.73
CA VAL A 147 6.70 -14.90 14.09
C VAL A 147 7.83 -15.33 13.16
N MET A 148 7.68 -15.15 11.83
CA MET A 148 8.77 -15.40 10.88
C MET A 148 10.06 -14.65 11.26
N LEU A 149 9.94 -13.38 11.62
CA LEU A 149 11.08 -12.54 12.01
C LEU A 149 11.82 -13.08 13.24
N PHE A 150 11.09 -13.56 14.25
CA PHE A 150 11.68 -14.04 15.51
C PHE A 150 12.17 -15.48 15.44
N THR A 151 11.63 -16.29 14.52
CA THR A 151 11.93 -17.73 14.45
C THR A 151 12.74 -18.15 13.23
N ASP A 152 12.96 -17.22 12.30
CA ASP A 152 13.58 -17.49 10.98
C ASP A 152 12.83 -18.57 10.19
N ALA A 153 11.51 -18.68 10.40
CA ALA A 153 10.64 -19.66 9.75
C ALA A 153 9.93 -19.06 8.52
N GLY A 154 9.57 -19.92 7.57
CA GLY A 154 8.74 -19.53 6.43
C GLY A 154 7.27 -19.33 6.83
N ILE A 155 6.51 -18.51 6.07
CA ILE A 155 5.11 -18.20 6.40
C ILE A 155 4.22 -19.45 6.53
N ARG A 156 4.50 -20.52 5.77
CA ARG A 156 3.74 -21.78 5.87
C ARG A 156 3.97 -22.53 7.16
N GLU A 157 5.08 -22.25 7.84
CA GLU A 157 5.45 -22.87 9.11
C GLU A 157 4.85 -22.09 10.30
N THR A 158 4.49 -20.81 10.10
CA THR A 158 3.86 -19.98 11.13
C THR A 158 2.33 -20.14 11.18
N ILE A 159 1.71 -20.52 10.05
CA ILE A 159 0.27 -20.72 9.94
C ILE A 159 -0.09 -22.14 10.44
N LEU A 160 -0.94 -22.22 11.48
CA LEU A 160 -1.34 -23.50 12.09
C LEU A 160 -2.03 -24.47 11.11
N PHE A 161 -2.83 -23.93 10.17
CA PHE A 161 -3.57 -24.74 9.19
C PHE A 161 -3.40 -24.12 7.78
N PRO A 162 -2.21 -24.25 7.17
CA PRO A 162 -1.97 -23.66 5.85
C PRO A 162 -2.79 -24.37 4.78
N LEU A 163 -3.28 -23.59 3.79
CA LEU A 163 -3.89 -24.17 2.60
C LEU A 163 -2.82 -24.95 1.80
N LEU A 164 -3.04 -26.23 1.65
CA LEU A 164 -2.22 -27.10 0.81
C LEU A 164 -2.84 -27.23 -0.57
N LYS A 165 -2.01 -27.35 -1.60
CA LYS A 165 -2.52 -27.76 -2.93
C LYS A 165 -3.13 -29.16 -2.79
N PRO A 166 -4.31 -29.43 -3.42
CA PRO A 166 -4.81 -30.77 -3.52
C PRO A 166 -3.74 -31.71 -4.14
N GLU A 167 -3.59 -32.89 -3.57
CA GLU A 167 -2.80 -33.92 -4.23
C GLU A 167 -3.45 -34.26 -5.57
N ALA A 168 -2.64 -34.34 -6.64
CA ALA A 168 -3.11 -34.62 -8.00
C ALA A 168 -3.45 -36.10 -8.17
#